data_216dd2adf80700865b786bc7abe84811
#
_entry.id   216dd2adf80700865b786bc7abe84811
#
_cell.length_a   1.000
_cell.length_b   1.000
_cell.length_c   1.000
_cell.angle_alpha   90.00
_cell.angle_beta   90.00
_cell.angle_gamma   90.00
#
_symmetry.space_group_name_H-M   'P 1'
#
loop_
_entity.id
_entity.type
_entity.pdbx_description
1 polymer ?
#
loop_
_entity_poly.entity_id
_entity_poly.type
_entity_poly.pdbx_seq_one_letter_code
_entity_poly.pdbx_strand_id
1 'polypeptide(L)'
;MSLSTVALEMVAPNTDRSLTEQLDEARKVARISTETGIAELIGHVMIPGMIEEDDDRPVEMKPKLDVVDYWQLISPELPGVKGLCTQVTAFSDEIALRRRVSDLVAAGMEGIAFVGVPRTLRDGEGGGVAPTDALAIYRDLVPNRGAILIPTREGETGRFGFKCARGATYGMTQLLYSDAIVGFLRDFADISDERPEILLSFGFVPKVESRVGLINWLIQDAGNAAVAAEQDFVTTLAASDPVDKRRLTVDLYKRVIDGVAELGFPLSIHFEATYGYSAPAFDTFAEMLAYWSPPRA
;
A
#
# COMPACT_ATOMS: atom_id res chain seq x y z
N MET A 1 13.83 12.09 4.68
CA MET A 1 14.37 11.48 3.45
C MET A 1 13.19 11.13 2.56
N SER A 2 13.30 11.24 1.25
CA SER A 2 12.26 10.79 0.31
C SER A 2 12.46 9.32 -0.01
N LEU A 3 11.40 8.53 -0.15
CA LEU A 3 11.47 7.16 -0.65
C LEU A 3 11.84 7.15 -2.13
N SER A 4 11.24 8.05 -2.91
CA SER A 4 11.44 8.21 -4.36
C SER A 4 11.53 6.85 -5.07
N THR A 5 10.47 6.05 -4.99
CA THR A 5 10.52 4.62 -5.26
C THR A 5 9.34 4.07 -6.05
N VAL A 6 9.57 2.93 -6.68
CA VAL A 6 8.52 1.96 -7.00
C VAL A 6 8.54 0.87 -5.94
N ALA A 7 7.45 0.67 -5.22
CA ALA A 7 7.26 -0.39 -4.25
C ALA A 7 6.31 -1.46 -4.78
N LEU A 8 6.59 -2.72 -4.48
CA LEU A 8 5.67 -3.83 -4.76
C LEU A 8 5.11 -4.38 -3.45
N GLU A 9 3.80 -4.53 -3.34
CA GLU A 9 3.21 -5.18 -2.18
C GLU A 9 3.45 -6.69 -2.22
N MET A 10 3.99 -7.22 -1.15
CA MET A 10 4.17 -8.65 -0.99
C MET A 10 3.52 -9.12 0.31
N VAL A 11 2.35 -9.71 0.19
CA VAL A 11 1.62 -10.27 1.34
C VAL A 11 2.34 -11.50 1.85
N ALA A 12 2.65 -11.53 3.16
CA ALA A 12 3.28 -12.68 3.79
C ALA A 12 2.46 -13.95 3.55
N PRO A 13 3.08 -15.08 3.21
CA PRO A 13 2.39 -16.35 2.99
C PRO A 13 1.84 -16.93 4.29
N ASN A 14 0.97 -17.91 4.18
CA ASN A 14 0.47 -18.62 5.35
C ASN A 14 1.56 -19.44 6.02
N THR A 15 1.50 -19.56 7.34
CA THR A 15 2.47 -20.31 8.16
C THR A 15 2.48 -21.81 7.88
N ASP A 16 1.39 -22.36 7.31
CA ASP A 16 1.26 -23.78 6.94
C ASP A 16 1.97 -24.13 5.62
N ARG A 17 2.55 -23.16 4.91
CA ARG A 17 3.28 -23.38 3.66
C ARG A 17 4.70 -23.88 3.91
N SER A 18 5.19 -24.73 3.02
CA SER A 18 6.60 -25.11 3.01
C SER A 18 7.53 -23.93 2.70
N LEU A 19 8.79 -24.00 3.09
CA LEU A 19 9.78 -22.95 2.82
C LEU A 19 9.88 -22.62 1.32
N THR A 20 9.78 -23.60 0.44
CA THR A 20 9.79 -23.38 -1.01
C THR A 20 8.59 -22.53 -1.43
N GLU A 21 7.39 -22.90 -0.99
CA GLU A 21 6.16 -22.15 -1.32
C GLU A 21 6.18 -20.73 -0.74
N GLN A 22 6.83 -20.52 0.41
CA GLN A 22 7.00 -19.19 1.01
C GLN A 22 7.91 -18.28 0.18
N LEU A 23 8.88 -18.85 -0.54
CA LEU A 23 9.81 -18.14 -1.42
C LEU A 23 9.31 -17.97 -2.86
N ASP A 24 8.34 -18.79 -3.29
CA ASP A 24 7.91 -18.85 -4.69
C ASP A 24 7.47 -17.48 -5.24
N GLU A 25 6.75 -16.68 -4.43
CA GLU A 25 6.29 -15.36 -4.88
C GLU A 25 7.48 -14.40 -5.07
N ALA A 26 8.44 -14.37 -4.15
CA ALA A 26 9.61 -13.50 -4.27
C ALA A 26 10.46 -13.86 -5.50
N ARG A 27 10.70 -15.15 -5.72
CA ARG A 27 11.42 -15.65 -6.90
C ARG A 27 10.69 -15.34 -8.20
N LYS A 28 9.36 -15.50 -8.20
CA LYS A 28 8.51 -15.15 -9.34
C LYS A 28 8.59 -13.66 -9.64
N VAL A 29 8.50 -12.80 -8.62
CA VAL A 29 8.62 -11.35 -8.75
C VAL A 29 9.98 -10.98 -9.32
N ALA A 30 11.09 -11.49 -8.75
CA ALA A 30 12.44 -11.24 -9.23
C ALA A 30 12.61 -11.62 -10.72
N ARG A 31 12.10 -12.79 -11.11
CA ARG A 31 12.16 -13.27 -12.49
C ARG A 31 11.34 -12.41 -13.44
N ILE A 32 10.04 -12.18 -13.14
CA ILE A 32 9.14 -11.45 -14.05
C ILE A 32 9.56 -9.98 -14.17
N SER A 33 9.98 -9.33 -13.08
CA SER A 33 10.47 -7.95 -13.13
C SER A 33 11.71 -7.79 -14.02
N THR A 34 12.59 -8.80 -14.03
CA THR A 34 13.73 -8.85 -14.95
C THR A 34 13.28 -9.06 -16.40
N GLU A 35 12.38 -10.01 -16.63
CA GLU A 35 11.85 -10.32 -17.96
C GLU A 35 11.11 -9.12 -18.58
N THR A 36 10.42 -8.31 -17.78
CA THR A 36 9.71 -7.09 -18.21
C THR A 36 10.56 -5.82 -18.20
N GLY A 37 11.81 -5.90 -17.74
CA GLY A 37 12.76 -4.78 -17.74
C GLY A 37 12.52 -3.72 -16.67
N ILE A 38 11.68 -3.97 -15.65
CA ILE A 38 11.40 -3.01 -14.58
C ILE A 38 12.13 -3.31 -13.26
N ALA A 39 12.91 -4.37 -13.19
CA ALA A 39 13.60 -4.78 -11.97
C ALA A 39 14.41 -3.65 -11.32
N GLU A 40 15.13 -2.88 -12.12
CA GLU A 40 15.95 -1.76 -11.61
C GLU A 40 15.13 -0.55 -11.16
N LEU A 41 13.83 -0.46 -11.48
CA LEU A 41 12.94 0.60 -11.00
C LEU A 41 12.37 0.27 -9.63
N ILE A 42 12.33 -1.02 -9.25
CA ILE A 42 11.79 -1.48 -7.98
C ILE A 42 12.80 -1.20 -6.88
N GLY A 43 12.52 -0.20 -6.05
CA GLY A 43 13.37 0.14 -4.91
C GLY A 43 12.92 -0.49 -3.60
N HIS A 44 11.63 -0.83 -3.47
CA HIS A 44 11.08 -1.34 -2.22
C HIS A 44 10.09 -2.50 -2.41
N VAL A 45 9.99 -3.30 -1.37
CA VAL A 45 8.86 -4.21 -1.13
C VAL A 45 8.08 -3.68 0.07
N MET A 46 6.77 -3.56 -0.07
CA MET A 46 5.82 -3.25 1.00
C MET A 46 5.21 -4.55 1.53
N ILE A 47 5.43 -4.86 2.80
CA ILE A 47 4.81 -6.02 3.45
C ILE A 47 3.70 -5.54 4.37
N PRO A 48 2.42 -5.81 4.06
CA PRO A 48 1.32 -5.41 4.92
C PRO A 48 1.32 -6.23 6.22
N GLY A 49 1.22 -5.53 7.35
CA GLY A 49 0.93 -6.15 8.64
C GLY A 49 -0.53 -6.57 8.69
N MET A 50 -0.77 -7.87 8.55
CA MET A 50 -2.11 -8.44 8.55
C MET A 50 -2.61 -8.69 9.96
N ILE A 51 -3.91 -8.47 10.18
CA ILE A 51 -4.64 -8.84 11.39
C ILE A 51 -5.83 -9.72 11.03
N GLU A 52 -6.32 -10.48 11.98
CA GLU A 52 -7.65 -11.09 11.83
C GLU A 52 -8.68 -9.96 11.75
N GLU A 53 -9.44 -9.95 10.68
CA GLU A 53 -10.49 -8.98 10.39
C GLU A 53 -11.85 -9.68 10.43
N ASP A 54 -12.89 -8.84 10.37
CA ASP A 54 -14.28 -9.21 10.59
C ASP A 54 -14.81 -10.41 9.78
N ASP A 55 -15.87 -11.02 10.28
CA ASP A 55 -16.55 -12.19 9.71
C ASP A 55 -17.14 -11.95 8.30
N ASP A 56 -17.26 -10.68 7.85
CA ASP A 56 -17.77 -10.33 6.53
C ASP A 56 -16.70 -10.32 5.42
N ARG A 57 -15.45 -10.64 5.77
CA ARG A 57 -14.38 -10.73 4.78
C ARG A 57 -14.66 -11.87 3.78
N PRO A 58 -14.68 -11.56 2.46
CA PRO A 58 -15.08 -12.55 1.44
C PRO A 58 -14.08 -13.68 1.23
N VAL A 59 -12.91 -13.63 1.87
CA VAL A 59 -11.87 -14.66 1.82
C VAL A 59 -11.34 -14.90 3.22
N GLU A 60 -11.42 -16.15 3.68
CA GLU A 60 -10.88 -16.56 4.98
C GLU A 60 -9.39 -16.21 5.10
N MET A 61 -9.04 -15.56 6.19
CA MET A 61 -7.67 -15.22 6.50
C MET A 61 -7.04 -16.31 7.37
N LYS A 62 -6.05 -16.99 6.80
CA LYS A 62 -5.21 -17.93 7.56
C LYS A 62 -4.05 -17.21 8.24
N PRO A 63 -3.49 -17.77 9.33
CA PRO A 63 -2.32 -17.23 10.00
C PRO A 63 -1.16 -17.01 8.99
N LYS A 64 -0.58 -15.81 9.02
CA LYS A 64 0.50 -15.38 8.13
C LYS A 64 1.85 -15.43 8.84
N LEU A 65 2.91 -15.58 8.06
CA LEU A 65 4.25 -15.34 8.59
C LEU A 65 4.34 -13.91 9.14
N ASP A 66 5.13 -13.78 10.19
CA ASP A 66 5.48 -12.46 10.70
C ASP A 66 6.21 -11.62 9.65
N VAL A 67 6.02 -10.31 9.66
CA VAL A 67 6.63 -9.38 8.69
C VAL A 67 8.16 -9.44 8.75
N VAL A 68 8.74 -9.55 9.95
CA VAL A 68 10.21 -9.65 10.13
C VAL A 68 10.72 -10.94 9.54
N ASP A 69 10.08 -12.07 9.89
CA ASP A 69 10.49 -13.38 9.40
C ASP A 69 10.37 -13.47 7.88
N TYR A 70 9.27 -12.94 7.34
CA TYR A 70 9.06 -12.95 5.88
C TYR A 70 10.09 -12.06 5.16
N TRP A 71 10.36 -10.85 5.67
CA TRP A 71 11.37 -9.98 5.08
C TRP A 71 12.77 -10.62 5.10
N GLN A 72 13.17 -11.19 6.22
CA GLN A 72 14.44 -11.89 6.32
C GLN A 72 14.55 -13.06 5.34
N LEU A 73 13.43 -13.73 5.08
CA LEU A 73 13.35 -14.85 4.13
C LEU A 73 13.50 -14.40 2.67
N ILE A 74 12.80 -13.30 2.26
CA ILE A 74 12.74 -12.90 0.86
C ILE A 74 13.79 -11.88 0.42
N SER A 75 14.37 -11.11 1.34
CA SER A 75 15.35 -10.06 1.01
C SER A 75 16.58 -10.59 0.24
N PRO A 76 17.08 -11.82 0.48
CA PRO A 76 18.17 -12.38 -0.33
C PRO A 76 17.80 -12.67 -1.79
N GLU A 77 16.51 -12.89 -2.08
CA GLU A 77 16.00 -13.14 -3.44
C GLU A 77 15.79 -11.83 -4.23
N LEU A 78 15.86 -10.67 -3.56
CA LEU A 78 15.57 -9.34 -4.09
C LEU A 78 16.75 -8.37 -3.82
N PRO A 79 17.95 -8.63 -4.37
CA PRO A 79 19.13 -7.84 -4.07
C PRO A 79 18.95 -6.36 -4.46
N GLY A 80 19.31 -5.46 -3.55
CA GLY A 80 19.17 -4.01 -3.75
C GLY A 80 17.80 -3.43 -3.43
N VAL A 81 16.78 -4.25 -3.25
CA VAL A 81 15.45 -3.85 -2.82
C VAL A 81 15.41 -3.70 -1.29
N LYS A 82 14.70 -2.70 -0.79
CA LYS A 82 14.56 -2.40 0.63
C LYS A 82 13.16 -2.74 1.15
N GLY A 83 13.00 -2.91 2.46
CA GLY A 83 11.74 -3.24 3.09
C GLY A 83 10.96 -2.02 3.55
N LEU A 84 9.67 -1.99 3.24
CA LEU A 84 8.65 -1.16 3.87
C LEU A 84 7.59 -2.09 4.49
N CYS A 85 6.91 -1.64 5.53
CA CYS A 85 5.79 -2.41 6.05
C CYS A 85 4.66 -1.51 6.57
N THR A 86 3.48 -2.10 6.75
CA THR A 86 2.44 -1.50 7.60
C THR A 86 2.48 -2.13 8.99
N GLN A 87 2.18 -1.36 10.01
CA GLN A 87 2.07 -1.83 11.39
C GLN A 87 0.75 -1.36 12.00
N VAL A 88 -0.11 -2.32 12.30
CA VAL A 88 -1.34 -2.04 13.06
C VAL A 88 -0.96 -1.76 14.52
N THR A 89 -1.43 -0.63 15.05
CA THR A 89 -1.03 -0.14 16.37
C THR A 89 -2.11 -0.32 17.44
N ALA A 90 -3.37 -0.49 17.02
CA ALA A 90 -4.54 -0.43 17.89
C ALA A 90 -4.64 -1.55 18.95
N PHE A 91 -3.91 -2.66 18.77
CA PHE A 91 -3.95 -3.82 19.65
C PHE A 91 -2.70 -3.94 20.54
N SER A 92 -1.78 -3.01 20.46
CA SER A 92 -0.53 -3.04 21.23
C SER A 92 -0.46 -1.88 22.20
N ASP A 93 -0.11 -2.13 23.44
CA ASP A 93 0.33 -1.08 24.35
C ASP A 93 1.67 -0.47 23.88
N GLU A 94 2.07 0.63 24.50
CA GLU A 94 3.29 1.35 24.08
C GLU A 94 4.56 0.48 24.22
N ILE A 95 4.65 -0.38 25.21
CA ILE A 95 5.83 -1.23 25.45
C ILE A 95 5.94 -2.31 24.37
N ALA A 96 4.83 -3.00 24.09
CA ALA A 96 4.76 -4.03 23.06
C ALA A 96 5.03 -3.43 21.68
N LEU A 97 4.40 -2.28 21.37
CA LEU A 97 4.59 -1.59 20.10
C LEU A 97 6.03 -1.10 19.94
N ARG A 98 6.66 -0.57 20.98
CA ARG A 98 8.07 -0.14 20.93
C ARG A 98 9.00 -1.31 20.61
N ARG A 99 8.80 -2.47 21.25
CA ARG A 99 9.56 -3.69 20.93
C ARG A 99 9.37 -4.05 19.47
N ARG A 100 8.12 -4.12 19.02
CA ARG A 100 7.78 -4.46 17.63
C ARG A 100 8.43 -3.53 16.60
N VAL A 101 8.34 -2.22 16.81
CA VAL A 101 8.96 -1.22 15.92
C VAL A 101 10.49 -1.37 15.93
N SER A 102 11.09 -1.65 17.09
CA SER A 102 12.54 -1.91 17.18
C SER A 102 12.95 -3.17 16.40
N ASP A 103 12.15 -4.24 16.47
CA ASP A 103 12.41 -5.48 15.73
C ASP A 103 12.31 -5.25 14.20
N LEU A 104 11.30 -4.49 13.75
CA LEU A 104 11.13 -4.11 12.34
C LEU A 104 12.33 -3.30 11.82
N VAL A 105 12.78 -2.30 12.58
CA VAL A 105 13.95 -1.48 12.21
C VAL A 105 15.22 -2.33 12.22
N ALA A 106 15.41 -3.19 13.21
CA ALA A 106 16.57 -4.10 13.30
C ALA A 106 16.59 -5.12 12.15
N ALA A 107 15.43 -5.53 11.65
CA ALA A 107 15.31 -6.37 10.46
C ALA A 107 15.62 -5.63 9.15
N GLY A 108 15.80 -4.30 9.18
CA GLY A 108 16.13 -3.49 8.01
C GLY A 108 14.92 -2.88 7.29
N MET A 109 13.77 -2.77 7.95
CA MET A 109 12.66 -1.99 7.40
C MET A 109 13.03 -0.50 7.36
N GLU A 110 13.01 0.09 6.16
CA GLU A 110 13.38 1.49 5.94
C GLU A 110 12.23 2.46 6.24
N GLY A 111 11.00 1.97 6.20
CA GLY A 111 9.81 2.75 6.54
C GLY A 111 8.67 1.90 7.09
N ILE A 112 7.87 2.51 7.94
CA ILE A 112 6.71 1.89 8.59
C ILE A 112 5.51 2.81 8.44
N ALA A 113 4.43 2.32 7.81
CA ALA A 113 3.14 2.99 7.84
C ALA A 113 2.34 2.51 9.06
N PHE A 114 2.01 3.43 9.96
CA PHE A 114 1.20 3.12 11.13
C PHE A 114 -0.28 3.14 10.79
N VAL A 115 -0.96 2.02 11.05
CA VAL A 115 -2.34 1.77 10.63
C VAL A 115 -3.24 1.57 11.84
N GLY A 116 -4.42 2.15 11.80
CA GLY A 116 -5.49 1.88 12.75
C GLY A 116 -6.39 0.74 12.30
N VAL A 117 -7.41 0.50 13.07
CA VAL A 117 -8.50 -0.43 12.74
C VAL A 117 -9.83 0.32 12.70
N PRO A 118 -10.87 -0.21 12.04
CA PRO A 118 -12.23 0.29 12.13
C PRO A 118 -12.69 0.44 13.58
N ARG A 119 -13.58 1.39 13.85
CA ARG A 119 -14.08 1.62 15.22
C ARG A 119 -14.76 0.39 15.83
N THR A 120 -15.43 -0.39 15.01
CA THR A 120 -16.08 -1.65 15.39
C THR A 120 -15.13 -2.66 16.01
N LEU A 121 -13.85 -2.64 15.62
CA LEU A 121 -12.82 -3.51 16.20
C LEU A 121 -12.12 -2.89 17.43
N ARG A 122 -12.41 -1.62 17.77
CA ARG A 122 -11.80 -0.93 18.92
C ARG A 122 -12.57 -1.13 20.24
N ASP A 123 -13.82 -1.55 20.17
CA ASP A 123 -14.69 -1.69 21.34
C ASP A 123 -14.39 -2.95 22.20
N GLY A 124 -13.35 -3.71 21.83
CA GLY A 124 -12.72 -4.73 22.67
C GLY A 124 -11.65 -4.13 23.57
N GLU A 125 -11.70 -4.41 24.84
CA GLU A 125 -10.77 -4.03 25.92
C GLU A 125 -9.31 -3.91 25.48
N GLY A 126 -8.81 -2.71 25.23
CA GLY A 126 -7.40 -2.52 25.00
C GLY A 126 -7.05 -1.13 24.50
N GLY A 127 -6.49 -0.31 25.37
CA GLY A 127 -5.92 0.99 25.04
C GLY A 127 -4.66 0.87 24.19
N GLY A 128 -4.81 0.41 22.93
CA GLY A 128 -3.71 0.40 21.97
C GLY A 128 -3.29 1.81 21.58
N VAL A 129 -2.09 1.94 21.05
CA VAL A 129 -1.53 3.23 20.61
C VAL A 129 -2.27 3.71 19.36
N ALA A 130 -2.74 4.95 19.34
CA ALA A 130 -3.31 5.51 18.12
C ALA A 130 -2.22 5.66 17.04
N PRO A 131 -2.51 5.43 15.75
CA PRO A 131 -1.53 5.58 14.67
C PRO A 131 -0.86 6.95 14.66
N THR A 132 -1.61 8.01 14.94
CA THR A 132 -1.10 9.39 15.04
C THR A 132 -0.16 9.60 16.22
N ASP A 133 -0.36 8.88 17.31
CA ASP A 133 0.58 8.93 18.44
C ASP A 133 1.84 8.13 18.13
N ALA A 134 1.73 6.98 17.45
CA ALA A 134 2.87 6.22 16.97
C ALA A 134 3.77 7.04 16.03
N LEU A 135 3.19 7.84 15.11
CA LEU A 135 3.94 8.76 14.24
C LEU A 135 4.82 9.72 15.05
N ALA A 136 4.32 10.23 16.16
CA ALA A 136 5.07 11.16 17.02
C ALA A 136 6.10 10.43 17.90
N ILE A 137 5.71 9.31 18.52
CA ILE A 137 6.55 8.54 19.46
C ILE A 137 7.79 7.98 18.78
N TYR A 138 7.66 7.49 17.53
CA TYR A 138 8.75 6.81 16.82
C TYR A 138 9.51 7.71 15.85
N ARG A 139 9.42 9.04 16.01
CA ARG A 139 10.08 10.03 15.13
C ARG A 139 11.58 9.79 14.99
N ASP A 140 12.25 9.48 16.07
CA ASP A 140 13.71 9.33 16.09
C ASP A 140 14.16 7.91 15.70
N LEU A 141 13.26 6.93 15.78
CA LEU A 141 13.58 5.52 15.49
C LEU A 141 13.28 5.14 14.03
N VAL A 142 12.21 5.69 13.47
CA VAL A 142 11.73 5.38 12.11
C VAL A 142 11.79 6.65 11.27
N PRO A 143 12.77 6.81 10.37
CA PRO A 143 12.89 8.02 9.56
C PRO A 143 11.72 8.16 8.57
N ASN A 144 11.29 7.09 7.91
CA ASN A 144 10.17 7.10 6.97
C ASN A 144 8.90 6.57 7.66
N ARG A 145 8.06 7.48 8.12
CA ARG A 145 6.80 7.16 8.82
C ARG A 145 5.61 7.43 7.92
N GLY A 146 4.90 6.36 7.57
CA GLY A 146 3.73 6.43 6.72
C GLY A 146 2.43 6.58 7.47
N ALA A 147 1.46 7.18 6.82
CA ALA A 147 0.07 7.20 7.23
C ALA A 147 -0.83 6.84 6.06
N ILE A 148 -1.89 6.07 6.31
CA ILE A 148 -2.88 5.74 5.27
C ILE A 148 -3.64 7.00 4.87
N LEU A 149 -3.82 7.16 3.56
CA LEU A 149 -4.53 8.24 2.91
C LEU A 149 -5.67 7.67 2.06
N ILE A 150 -6.90 8.07 2.34
CA ILE A 150 -8.09 7.62 1.61
C ILE A 150 -8.73 8.83 0.93
N PRO A 151 -8.42 9.08 -0.36
CA PRO A 151 -8.82 10.32 -1.04
C PRO A 151 -10.32 10.54 -1.11
N THR A 152 -11.11 9.46 -1.16
CA THR A 152 -12.58 9.51 -1.25
C THR A 152 -13.27 9.74 0.08
N ARG A 153 -12.54 9.68 1.22
CA ARG A 153 -13.13 9.81 2.55
C ARG A 153 -13.46 11.26 2.88
N GLU A 154 -14.67 11.52 3.32
CA GLU A 154 -15.07 12.84 3.78
C GLU A 154 -14.15 13.39 4.88
N GLY A 155 -13.67 14.63 4.75
CA GLY A 155 -12.79 15.31 5.71
C GLY A 155 -11.37 14.73 5.80
N GLU A 156 -10.93 13.92 4.83
CA GLU A 156 -9.58 13.32 4.84
C GLU A 156 -8.47 14.38 4.74
N THR A 157 -8.73 15.52 4.08
CA THR A 157 -7.77 16.64 3.98
C THR A 157 -7.31 17.11 5.37
N GLY A 158 -8.27 17.36 6.27
CA GLY A 158 -7.96 17.74 7.65
C GLY A 158 -7.31 16.61 8.46
N ARG A 159 -7.77 15.35 8.26
CA ARG A 159 -7.16 14.18 8.91
C ARG A 159 -5.72 13.97 8.46
N PHE A 160 -5.45 14.12 7.17
CA PHE A 160 -4.09 13.96 6.65
C PHE A 160 -3.17 15.07 7.14
N GLY A 161 -3.63 16.34 7.16
CA GLY A 161 -2.88 17.43 7.77
C GLY A 161 -2.53 17.16 9.25
N PHE A 162 -3.48 16.63 10.02
CA PHE A 162 -3.19 16.20 11.39
C PHE A 162 -2.14 15.08 11.46
N LYS A 163 -2.19 14.08 10.56
CA LYS A 163 -1.18 13.01 10.48
C LYS A 163 0.21 13.58 10.16
N CYS A 164 0.30 14.54 9.22
CA CYS A 164 1.54 15.25 8.90
C CYS A 164 2.09 16.03 10.10
N ALA A 165 1.25 16.82 10.77
CA ALA A 165 1.63 17.53 11.99
C ALA A 165 2.11 16.60 13.12
N ARG A 166 1.62 15.36 13.16
CA ARG A 166 2.08 14.30 14.08
C ARG A 166 3.35 13.58 13.62
N GLY A 167 3.87 13.89 12.45
CA GLY A 167 5.16 13.41 11.95
C GLY A 167 5.10 12.36 10.85
N ALA A 168 3.99 12.22 10.13
CA ALA A 168 3.97 11.45 8.90
C ALA A 168 4.89 12.11 7.87
N THR A 169 5.79 11.33 7.29
CA THR A 169 6.71 11.77 6.23
C THR A 169 6.20 11.40 4.85
N TYR A 170 5.32 10.40 4.77
CA TYR A 170 4.62 10.04 3.54
C TYR A 170 3.16 9.62 3.81
N GLY A 171 2.32 9.85 2.81
CA GLY A 171 0.98 9.30 2.75
C GLY A 171 0.94 8.11 1.79
N MET A 172 0.47 6.95 2.25
CA MET A 172 0.21 5.79 1.38
C MET A 172 -1.27 5.77 1.06
N THR A 173 -1.61 5.89 -0.23
CA THR A 173 -3.02 5.85 -0.62
C THR A 173 -3.59 4.46 -0.44
N GLN A 174 -4.90 4.38 -0.22
CA GLN A 174 -5.63 3.16 -0.54
C GLN A 174 -5.54 2.91 -2.04
N LEU A 175 -5.86 1.68 -2.49
CA LEU A 175 -5.94 1.34 -3.91
C LEU A 175 -6.74 2.39 -4.69
N LEU A 176 -6.13 2.96 -5.72
CA LEU A 176 -6.74 3.98 -6.56
C LEU A 176 -7.48 3.32 -7.74
N TYR A 177 -8.78 3.47 -7.75
CA TYR A 177 -9.65 3.09 -8.87
C TYR A 177 -10.40 4.28 -9.46
N SER A 178 -10.03 5.49 -9.00
CA SER A 178 -10.47 6.78 -9.52
C SER A 178 -9.33 7.79 -9.47
N ASP A 179 -9.54 8.97 -10.02
CA ASP A 179 -8.62 10.10 -9.93
C ASP A 179 -8.93 11.05 -8.75
N ALA A 180 -9.69 10.57 -7.75
CA ALA A 180 -10.06 11.36 -6.56
C ALA A 180 -8.85 11.94 -5.80
N ILE A 181 -7.70 11.28 -5.87
CA ILE A 181 -6.44 11.77 -5.29
C ILE A 181 -6.03 13.14 -5.85
N VAL A 182 -6.37 13.44 -7.11
CA VAL A 182 -6.04 14.72 -7.75
C VAL A 182 -6.77 15.87 -7.06
N GLY A 183 -8.09 15.71 -6.86
CA GLY A 183 -8.90 16.68 -6.11
C GLY A 183 -8.41 16.83 -4.67
N PHE A 184 -8.20 15.69 -4.01
CA PHE A 184 -7.68 15.67 -2.63
C PHE A 184 -6.36 16.45 -2.48
N LEU A 185 -5.36 16.23 -3.35
CA LEU A 185 -4.06 16.90 -3.24
C LEU A 185 -4.13 18.38 -3.57
N ARG A 186 -5.04 18.81 -4.46
CA ARG A 186 -5.32 20.24 -4.68
C ARG A 186 -5.88 20.88 -3.42
N ASP A 187 -6.94 20.29 -2.87
CA ASP A 187 -7.56 20.80 -1.65
C ASP A 187 -6.57 20.82 -0.47
N PHE A 188 -5.70 19.82 -0.37
CA PHE A 188 -4.67 19.78 0.65
C PHE A 188 -3.61 20.88 0.44
N ALA A 189 -3.19 21.11 -0.80
CA ALA A 189 -2.24 22.17 -1.15
C ALA A 189 -2.77 23.57 -0.86
N ASP A 190 -4.11 23.75 -0.94
CA ASP A 190 -4.76 25.04 -0.63
C ASP A 190 -4.80 25.35 0.87
N ILE A 191 -4.76 24.34 1.74
CA ILE A 191 -4.86 24.50 3.19
C ILE A 191 -3.54 24.26 3.95
N SER A 192 -2.49 23.76 3.28
CA SER A 192 -1.21 23.42 3.91
C SER A 192 -0.04 23.67 2.98
N ASP A 193 1.04 24.21 3.53
CA ASP A 193 2.33 24.34 2.83
C ASP A 193 3.17 23.04 2.88
N GLU A 194 2.73 22.05 3.68
CA GLU A 194 3.43 20.76 3.76
C GLU A 194 3.33 19.98 2.47
N ARG A 195 4.44 19.38 2.06
CA ARG A 195 4.52 18.53 0.86
C ARG A 195 5.12 17.17 1.24
N PRO A 196 4.38 16.36 2.03
CA PRO A 196 4.80 14.99 2.31
C PRO A 196 4.87 14.19 1.01
N GLU A 197 5.67 13.15 1.01
CA GLU A 197 5.70 12.23 -0.12
C GLU A 197 4.37 11.46 -0.22
N ILE A 198 3.90 11.24 -1.44
CA ILE A 198 2.68 10.47 -1.70
C ILE A 198 3.04 9.17 -2.41
N LEU A 199 2.82 8.06 -1.74
CA LEU A 199 2.94 6.72 -2.28
C LEU A 199 1.60 6.34 -2.90
N LEU A 200 1.50 6.44 -4.22
CA LEU A 200 0.29 6.21 -5.01
C LEU A 200 0.11 4.71 -5.25
N SER A 201 -0.95 4.12 -4.71
CA SER A 201 -1.22 2.68 -4.79
C SER A 201 -2.10 2.34 -5.98
N PHE A 202 -1.62 1.49 -6.88
CA PHE A 202 -2.35 0.99 -8.03
C PHE A 202 -2.44 -0.54 -7.99
N GLY A 203 -3.65 -1.06 -8.15
CA GLY A 203 -3.92 -2.49 -8.10
C GLY A 203 -4.16 -3.10 -9.47
N PHE A 204 -3.69 -4.34 -9.66
CA PHE A 204 -4.09 -5.15 -10.80
C PHE A 204 -5.32 -5.97 -10.46
N VAL A 205 -6.43 -5.75 -11.17
CA VAL A 205 -7.69 -6.47 -10.98
C VAL A 205 -7.66 -7.82 -11.72
N PRO A 206 -7.66 -8.95 -11.02
CA PRO A 206 -7.69 -10.27 -11.65
C PRO A 206 -9.09 -10.58 -12.24
N LYS A 207 -9.19 -11.65 -13.04
CA LYS A 207 -10.44 -12.09 -13.69
C LYS A 207 -11.27 -13.07 -12.83
N VAL A 208 -11.01 -13.17 -11.54
CA VAL A 208 -11.67 -14.14 -10.65
C VAL A 208 -12.64 -13.42 -9.72
N GLU A 209 -13.92 -13.78 -9.77
CA GLU A 209 -15.01 -13.11 -9.05
C GLU A 209 -14.76 -12.99 -7.53
N SER A 210 -14.29 -14.06 -6.89
CA SER A 210 -13.97 -14.04 -5.45
C SER A 210 -12.88 -13.01 -5.09
N ARG A 211 -11.97 -12.75 -6.04
CA ARG A 211 -10.89 -11.78 -5.87
C ARG A 211 -11.36 -10.35 -6.05
N VAL A 212 -12.32 -10.12 -6.94
CA VAL A 212 -13.01 -8.84 -7.10
C VAL A 212 -13.78 -8.49 -5.82
N GLY A 213 -14.43 -9.48 -5.21
CA GLY A 213 -15.11 -9.33 -3.94
C GLY A 213 -14.18 -8.81 -2.83
N LEU A 214 -12.97 -9.35 -2.73
CA LEU A 214 -11.99 -8.86 -1.74
C LEU A 214 -11.55 -7.41 -2.03
N ILE A 215 -11.30 -7.05 -3.29
CA ILE A 215 -10.93 -5.68 -3.64
C ILE A 215 -12.06 -4.72 -3.26
N ASN A 216 -13.30 -5.05 -3.63
CA ASN A 216 -14.46 -4.23 -3.28
C ASN A 216 -14.68 -4.11 -1.76
N TRP A 217 -14.38 -5.16 -1.01
CA TRP A 217 -14.42 -5.13 0.45
C TRP A 217 -13.32 -4.24 1.04
N LEU A 218 -12.10 -4.28 0.50
CA LEU A 218 -10.98 -3.45 0.95
C LEU A 218 -11.23 -1.94 0.75
N ILE A 219 -11.91 -1.55 -0.33
CA ILE A 219 -12.20 -0.14 -0.63
C ILE A 219 -13.59 0.31 -0.14
N GLN A 220 -14.36 -0.58 0.53
CA GLN A 220 -15.74 -0.26 0.90
C GLN A 220 -15.84 0.94 1.86
N ASP A 221 -16.82 1.79 1.58
CA ASP A 221 -17.25 2.87 2.46
C ASP A 221 -18.75 3.09 2.24
N ALA A 222 -19.59 2.52 3.11
CA ALA A 222 -21.03 2.46 2.93
C ALA A 222 -21.64 3.85 2.80
N GLY A 223 -22.39 4.05 1.71
CA GLY A 223 -23.06 5.32 1.40
C GLY A 223 -22.18 6.37 0.71
N ASN A 224 -20.92 6.08 0.44
CA ASN A 224 -20.02 6.98 -0.28
C ASN A 224 -20.14 6.76 -1.80
N ALA A 225 -20.72 7.72 -2.52
CA ALA A 225 -20.93 7.63 -3.97
C ALA A 225 -19.62 7.55 -4.76
N ALA A 226 -18.51 8.14 -4.28
CA ALA A 226 -17.22 8.05 -4.93
C ALA A 226 -16.67 6.62 -4.85
N VAL A 227 -16.84 5.95 -3.73
CA VAL A 227 -16.44 4.54 -3.55
C VAL A 227 -17.32 3.62 -4.39
N ALA A 228 -18.62 3.88 -4.51
CA ALA A 228 -19.48 3.12 -5.41
C ALA A 228 -19.00 3.19 -6.87
N ALA A 229 -18.57 4.37 -7.34
CA ALA A 229 -18.00 4.53 -8.68
C ALA A 229 -16.65 3.77 -8.84
N GLU A 230 -15.82 3.70 -7.80
CA GLU A 230 -14.61 2.88 -7.81
C GLU A 230 -14.93 1.39 -7.89
N GLN A 231 -15.92 0.90 -7.15
CA GLN A 231 -16.39 -0.49 -7.20
C GLN A 231 -16.96 -0.85 -8.57
N ASP A 232 -17.71 0.04 -9.20
CA ASP A 232 -18.20 -0.13 -10.58
C ASP A 232 -17.05 -0.21 -11.59
N PHE A 233 -16.01 0.60 -11.40
CA PHE A 233 -14.80 0.54 -12.24
C PHE A 233 -14.03 -0.78 -12.03
N VAL A 234 -13.88 -1.26 -10.81
CA VAL A 234 -13.28 -2.58 -10.51
C VAL A 234 -14.07 -3.70 -11.19
N THR A 235 -15.39 -3.64 -11.14
CA THR A 235 -16.27 -4.61 -11.80
C THR A 235 -16.10 -4.56 -13.32
N THR A 236 -15.99 -3.36 -13.90
CA THR A 236 -15.71 -3.16 -15.33
C THR A 236 -14.36 -3.76 -15.72
N LEU A 237 -13.30 -3.51 -14.93
CA LEU A 237 -11.98 -4.10 -15.17
C LEU A 237 -12.03 -5.63 -15.10
N ALA A 238 -12.75 -6.20 -14.14
CA ALA A 238 -12.89 -7.66 -14.00
C ALA A 238 -13.57 -8.31 -15.20
N ALA A 239 -14.59 -7.64 -15.75
CA ALA A 239 -15.36 -8.11 -16.90
C ALA A 239 -14.65 -7.91 -18.25
N SER A 240 -13.68 -6.97 -18.33
CA SER A 240 -12.95 -6.62 -19.54
C SER A 240 -12.03 -7.75 -20.02
N ASP A 241 -11.81 -7.83 -21.33
CA ASP A 241 -10.74 -8.66 -21.86
C ASP A 241 -9.35 -8.13 -21.44
N PRO A 242 -8.28 -8.93 -21.60
CA PRO A 242 -6.95 -8.54 -21.14
C PRO A 242 -6.40 -7.24 -21.75
N VAL A 243 -6.73 -6.94 -23.01
CA VAL A 243 -6.25 -5.73 -23.72
C VAL A 243 -6.95 -4.50 -23.18
N ASP A 244 -8.27 -4.53 -23.09
CA ASP A 244 -9.06 -3.44 -22.54
C ASP A 244 -8.78 -3.21 -21.05
N LYS A 245 -8.62 -4.26 -20.27
CA LYS A 245 -8.22 -4.16 -18.86
C LYS A 245 -6.91 -3.39 -18.69
N ARG A 246 -5.89 -3.80 -19.46
CA ARG A 246 -4.59 -3.11 -19.44
C ARG A 246 -4.74 -1.66 -19.84
N ARG A 247 -5.42 -1.36 -20.96
CA ARG A 247 -5.66 0.00 -21.44
C ARG A 247 -6.36 0.85 -20.38
N LEU A 248 -7.47 0.39 -19.80
CA LEU A 248 -8.23 1.11 -18.78
C LEU A 248 -7.39 1.41 -17.52
N THR A 249 -6.59 0.44 -17.09
CA THR A 249 -5.71 0.59 -15.92
C THR A 249 -4.60 1.62 -16.21
N VAL A 250 -3.97 1.55 -17.38
CA VAL A 250 -2.94 2.51 -17.80
C VAL A 250 -3.53 3.91 -18.00
N ASP A 251 -4.73 4.02 -18.56
CA ASP A 251 -5.42 5.30 -18.73
C ASP A 251 -5.77 5.95 -17.38
N LEU A 252 -6.16 5.17 -16.37
CA LEU A 252 -6.34 5.68 -15.01
C LEU A 252 -5.03 6.20 -14.44
N TYR A 253 -3.95 5.41 -14.56
CA TYR A 253 -2.63 5.82 -14.11
C TYR A 253 -2.20 7.16 -14.71
N LYS A 254 -2.32 7.32 -16.03
CA LYS A 254 -1.99 8.55 -16.75
C LYS A 254 -2.80 9.74 -16.21
N ARG A 255 -4.12 9.59 -16.08
CA ARG A 255 -4.96 10.67 -15.53
C ARG A 255 -4.54 11.10 -14.13
N VAL A 256 -4.21 10.12 -13.26
CA VAL A 256 -3.73 10.43 -11.90
C VAL A 256 -2.40 11.18 -11.97
N ILE A 257 -1.40 10.65 -12.69
CA ILE A 257 -0.07 11.27 -12.78
C ILE A 257 -0.16 12.68 -13.37
N ASP A 258 -0.86 12.86 -14.49
CA ASP A 258 -1.03 14.17 -15.12
C ASP A 258 -1.72 15.18 -14.18
N GLY A 259 -2.66 14.69 -13.37
CA GLY A 259 -3.38 15.53 -12.44
C GLY A 259 -2.57 15.96 -11.21
N VAL A 260 -1.58 15.16 -10.79
CA VAL A 260 -0.81 15.42 -9.55
C VAL A 260 0.61 15.93 -9.78
N ALA A 261 1.18 15.74 -10.99
CA ALA A 261 2.60 16.02 -11.27
C ALA A 261 3.00 17.48 -11.00
N GLU A 262 2.10 18.43 -11.24
CA GLU A 262 2.36 19.87 -11.07
C GLU A 262 2.02 20.40 -9.67
N LEU A 263 1.49 19.56 -8.77
CA LEU A 263 1.07 19.98 -7.43
C LEU A 263 2.24 20.08 -6.43
N GLY A 264 3.46 19.72 -6.84
CA GLY A 264 4.69 19.90 -6.05
C GLY A 264 4.88 18.87 -4.93
N PHE A 265 4.11 17.78 -4.91
CA PHE A 265 4.34 16.67 -3.98
C PHE A 265 5.41 15.71 -4.52
N PRO A 266 6.37 15.26 -3.71
CA PRO A 266 7.18 14.11 -4.06
C PRO A 266 6.28 12.88 -4.26
N LEU A 267 6.44 12.17 -5.37
CA LEU A 267 5.59 11.03 -5.73
C LEU A 267 6.40 9.74 -5.76
N SER A 268 5.84 8.69 -5.20
CA SER A 268 6.28 7.30 -5.32
C SER A 268 5.13 6.43 -5.79
N ILE A 269 5.45 5.28 -6.38
CA ILE A 269 4.45 4.35 -6.89
C ILE A 269 4.43 3.09 -6.03
N HIS A 270 3.25 2.61 -5.71
CA HIS A 270 3.03 1.34 -5.04
C HIS A 270 2.12 0.46 -5.90
N PHE A 271 2.59 -0.72 -6.26
CA PHE A 271 1.80 -1.69 -6.99
C PHE A 271 1.34 -2.82 -6.08
N GLU A 272 0.05 -3.09 -6.13
CA GLU A 272 -0.60 -4.12 -5.35
C GLU A 272 -1.15 -5.23 -6.24
N ALA A 273 -0.96 -6.46 -5.82
CA ALA A 273 -1.57 -7.62 -6.45
C ALA A 273 -2.13 -8.53 -5.36
N THR A 274 -3.37 -8.28 -4.96
CA THR A 274 -4.08 -8.87 -3.82
C THR A 274 -3.97 -10.41 -3.71
N TYR A 275 -3.61 -11.08 -4.81
CA TYR A 275 -3.49 -12.54 -4.88
C TYR A 275 -2.20 -13.01 -5.56
N GLY A 276 -1.18 -12.18 -5.48
CA GLY A 276 0.11 -12.46 -6.09
C GLY A 276 0.22 -11.98 -7.54
N TYR A 277 1.42 -11.83 -7.97
CA TYR A 277 1.78 -11.24 -9.25
C TYR A 277 1.66 -12.22 -10.41
N SER A 278 1.40 -11.68 -11.60
CA SER A 278 1.33 -12.42 -12.85
C SER A 278 2.06 -11.65 -13.96
N ALA A 279 2.45 -12.32 -15.04
CA ALA A 279 3.08 -11.65 -16.18
C ALA A 279 2.19 -10.52 -16.75
N PRO A 280 0.85 -10.69 -16.96
CA PRO A 280 0.00 -9.58 -17.39
C PRO A 280 -0.04 -8.38 -16.42
N ALA A 281 0.10 -8.62 -15.10
CA ALA A 281 0.21 -7.52 -14.15
C ALA A 281 1.51 -6.74 -14.37
N PHE A 282 2.63 -7.43 -14.49
CA PHE A 282 3.93 -6.79 -14.73
C PHE A 282 4.01 -6.10 -16.09
N ASP A 283 3.43 -6.66 -17.13
CA ASP A 283 3.31 -5.98 -18.43
C ASP A 283 2.55 -4.65 -18.33
N THR A 284 1.48 -4.64 -17.50
CA THR A 284 0.71 -3.42 -17.24
C THR A 284 1.54 -2.41 -16.46
N PHE A 285 2.24 -2.83 -15.40
CA PHE A 285 3.10 -1.97 -14.60
C PHE A 285 4.27 -1.41 -15.41
N ALA A 286 4.87 -2.22 -16.30
CA ALA A 286 5.93 -1.75 -17.19
C ALA A 286 5.44 -0.62 -18.11
N GLU A 287 4.22 -0.72 -18.66
CA GLU A 287 3.64 0.34 -19.49
C GLU A 287 3.32 1.60 -18.66
N MET A 288 2.82 1.44 -17.43
CA MET A 288 2.60 2.57 -16.51
C MET A 288 3.92 3.29 -16.21
N LEU A 289 4.98 2.54 -15.84
CA LEU A 289 6.29 3.09 -15.51
C LEU A 289 7.02 3.67 -16.72
N ALA A 290 6.76 3.18 -17.92
CA ALA A 290 7.27 3.78 -19.17
C ALA A 290 6.62 5.15 -19.44
N TYR A 291 5.38 5.38 -19.02
CA TYR A 291 4.75 6.69 -19.09
C TYR A 291 5.35 7.65 -18.07
N TRP A 292 5.43 7.24 -16.83
CA TRP A 292 6.03 8.01 -15.75
C TRP A 292 6.55 7.07 -14.65
N SER A 293 7.70 7.38 -14.10
CA SER A 293 8.28 6.71 -12.95
C SER A 293 8.94 7.72 -12.01
N PRO A 294 8.99 7.45 -10.70
CA PRO A 294 9.73 8.30 -9.77
C PRO A 294 11.20 8.46 -10.22
N PRO A 295 11.81 9.64 -10.03
CA PRO A 295 13.23 9.79 -10.25
C PRO A 295 14.00 8.82 -9.35
N ARG A 296 15.05 8.21 -9.87
CA ARG A 296 15.94 7.35 -9.05
C ARG A 296 16.64 8.22 -8.01
N ALA A 297 16.61 7.79 -6.73
CA ALA A 297 17.30 8.45 -5.64
C ALA A 297 18.83 8.33 -5.75
#